data_9cdd636e1701ff609b8c0b4bfbfe4060
#
_entry.id   9cdd636e1701ff609b8c0b4bfbfe4060
#
_cell.length_a   1.000
_cell.length_b   1.000
_cell.length_c   1.000
_cell.angle_alpha   90.00
_cell.angle_beta   90.00
_cell.angle_gamma   90.00
#
_symmetry.space_group_name_H-M   'P 1'
#
loop_
_entity.id
_entity.type
_entity.pdbx_description
1 polymer ?
#
loop_
_entity_poly.entity_id
_entity_poly.type
_entity_poly.pdbx_seq_one_letter_code
_entity_poly.pdbx_strand_id
1 'polypeptide(L)'
;EAEEGWILGIGVGPVEAAATAAPGRYDFIRDPDEIYRRSFAIIREEADLSRLAADLEAVAVRLIHAAGDTGIVTAMRWSDGAATAGRDALAGGAPILVDTEMVAAGIIRRLLPADNAIRCTLNDSGILERAKLQRTTRSAAAVDAWLPWLGGAVVAIGNAPTALFRLLELIDAGAPHPAVILGFPVGFVGAAESKQA
;
A
#
# COMPACT_ATOMS: atom_id res chain seq x y z
N GLU A 1 26.07 -15.73 -31.61
CA GLU A 1 25.52 -16.35 -30.40
C GLU A 1 24.41 -15.42 -29.92
N ALA A 2 23.15 -15.90 -30.04
CA ALA A 2 22.01 -15.14 -29.57
C ALA A 2 21.98 -15.27 -28.03
N GLU A 3 21.98 -14.13 -27.31
CA GLU A 3 21.76 -14.11 -25.87
C GLU A 3 20.35 -14.60 -25.58
N GLU A 4 20.22 -15.72 -24.87
CA GLU A 4 18.96 -16.23 -24.40
C GLU A 4 18.41 -15.30 -23.31
N GLY A 5 17.35 -14.55 -23.65
CA GLY A 5 16.61 -13.72 -22.68
C GLY A 5 15.66 -14.59 -21.87
N TRP A 6 15.77 -14.50 -20.53
CA TRP A 6 14.87 -15.19 -19.62
C TRP A 6 13.86 -14.20 -19.03
N ILE A 7 12.59 -14.58 -19.07
CA ILE A 7 11.55 -13.87 -18.30
C ILE A 7 11.31 -14.66 -17.03
N LEU A 8 11.60 -14.05 -15.86
CA LEU A 8 11.28 -14.64 -14.59
C LEU A 8 9.80 -14.43 -14.29
N GLY A 9 9.01 -15.50 -14.38
CA GLY A 9 7.58 -15.50 -14.09
C GLY A 9 7.09 -16.91 -13.76
N ILE A 10 6.04 -17.00 -12.98
CA ILE A 10 5.40 -18.29 -12.67
C ILE A 10 4.76 -18.84 -13.94
N GLY A 11 5.22 -19.99 -14.41
CA GLY A 11 4.61 -20.72 -15.53
C GLY A 11 5.10 -20.36 -16.94
N VAL A 12 6.15 -19.53 -17.08
CA VAL A 12 6.72 -19.20 -18.38
C VAL A 12 8.08 -19.87 -18.55
N GLY A 13 8.21 -20.72 -19.57
CA GLY A 13 9.49 -21.34 -19.98
C GLY A 13 10.41 -20.35 -20.68
N PRO A 14 11.60 -20.80 -21.14
CA PRO A 14 12.53 -19.95 -21.86
C PRO A 14 11.85 -19.31 -23.09
N VAL A 15 11.99 -18.00 -23.20
CA VAL A 15 11.49 -17.25 -24.36
C VAL A 15 12.66 -17.12 -25.33
N GLU A 16 12.60 -17.82 -26.47
CA GLU A 16 13.50 -17.51 -27.58
C GLU A 16 13.34 -16.01 -27.92
N ALA A 17 14.47 -15.30 -28.02
CA ALA A 17 14.47 -13.91 -28.45
C ALA A 17 13.82 -13.82 -29.83
N ALA A 18 12.51 -13.56 -29.86
CA ALA A 18 11.80 -13.37 -31.10
C ALA A 18 12.30 -12.09 -31.77
N ALA A 19 12.81 -12.22 -32.98
CA ALA A 19 12.98 -11.08 -33.87
C ALA A 19 11.74 -10.18 -33.79
N THR A 20 11.92 -8.88 -33.72
CA THR A 20 10.92 -7.82 -33.55
C THR A 20 9.55 -8.24 -34.08
N ALA A 21 8.66 -8.65 -33.17
CA ALA A 21 7.33 -9.10 -33.54
C ALA A 21 6.58 -7.95 -34.22
N ALA A 22 6.01 -8.23 -35.39
CA ALA A 22 5.16 -7.28 -36.08
C ALA A 22 4.01 -6.84 -35.14
N PRO A 23 3.60 -5.56 -35.15
CA PRO A 23 2.48 -5.09 -34.35
C PRO A 23 1.25 -5.99 -34.57
N GLY A 24 0.72 -6.59 -33.52
CA GLY A 24 -0.50 -7.40 -33.59
C GLY A 24 -0.30 -8.93 -33.56
N ARG A 25 0.94 -9.44 -33.36
CA ARG A 25 1.20 -10.91 -33.25
C ARG A 25 0.50 -11.55 -32.05
N TYR A 26 0.33 -10.82 -30.97
CA TYR A 26 -0.34 -11.30 -29.77
C TYR A 26 -1.69 -10.64 -29.60
N ASP A 27 -2.71 -11.43 -29.24
CA ASP A 27 -4.06 -10.93 -28.95
C ASP A 27 -4.11 -10.57 -27.46
N PHE A 28 -4.22 -9.26 -27.17
CA PHE A 28 -4.38 -8.72 -25.83
C PHE A 28 -5.09 -7.37 -25.86
N ILE A 29 -5.72 -7.04 -24.77
CA ILE A 29 -6.38 -5.74 -24.60
C ILE A 29 -5.31 -4.66 -24.45
N ARG A 30 -5.33 -3.66 -25.33
CA ARG A 30 -4.36 -2.55 -25.36
C ARG A 30 -4.86 -1.28 -24.71
N ASP A 31 -6.17 -1.17 -24.54
CA ASP A 31 -6.79 -0.03 -23.88
C ASP A 31 -6.68 -0.19 -22.35
N PRO A 32 -5.98 0.74 -21.64
CA PRO A 32 -5.82 0.65 -20.19
C PRO A 32 -7.15 0.72 -19.43
N ASP A 33 -8.09 1.55 -19.88
CA ASP A 33 -9.38 1.71 -19.21
C ASP A 33 -10.23 0.43 -19.34
N GLU A 34 -10.17 -0.22 -20.51
CA GLU A 34 -10.82 -1.51 -20.73
C GLU A 34 -10.18 -2.63 -19.86
N ILE A 35 -8.84 -2.63 -19.70
CA ILE A 35 -8.15 -3.55 -18.80
C ILE A 35 -8.66 -3.39 -17.37
N TYR A 36 -8.72 -2.16 -16.85
CA TYR A 36 -9.23 -1.88 -15.50
C TYR A 36 -10.70 -2.29 -15.36
N ARG A 37 -11.54 -1.92 -16.32
CA ARG A 37 -12.97 -2.23 -16.30
C ARG A 37 -13.21 -3.73 -16.25
N ARG A 38 -12.51 -4.49 -17.10
CA ARG A 38 -12.63 -5.95 -17.17
C ARG A 38 -12.08 -6.63 -15.92
N SER A 39 -10.91 -6.20 -15.43
CA SER A 39 -10.33 -6.71 -14.21
C SER A 39 -11.26 -6.51 -13.00
N PHE A 40 -11.82 -5.32 -12.84
CA PHE A 40 -12.74 -5.04 -11.74
C PHE A 40 -14.07 -5.78 -11.86
N ALA A 41 -14.54 -6.07 -13.07
CA ALA A 41 -15.72 -6.91 -13.30
C ALA A 41 -15.46 -8.36 -12.85
N ILE A 42 -14.34 -8.95 -13.29
CA ILE A 42 -13.93 -10.30 -12.89
C ILE A 42 -13.77 -10.40 -11.37
N ILE A 43 -13.12 -9.42 -10.74
CA ILE A 43 -12.93 -9.40 -9.29
C ILE A 43 -14.29 -9.41 -8.56
N ARG A 44 -15.26 -8.63 -9.02
CA ARG A 44 -16.60 -8.60 -8.40
C ARG A 44 -17.40 -9.88 -8.62
N GLU A 45 -17.10 -10.61 -9.69
CA GLU A 45 -17.72 -11.91 -9.97
C GLU A 45 -17.13 -13.04 -9.12
N GLU A 46 -15.80 -13.01 -8.92
CA GLU A 46 -15.08 -14.10 -8.26
C GLU A 46 -14.88 -13.93 -6.74
N ALA A 47 -14.79 -12.68 -6.26
CA ALA A 47 -14.53 -12.41 -4.86
C ALA A 47 -15.83 -12.33 -4.04
N ASP A 48 -15.84 -12.96 -2.85
CA ASP A 48 -16.92 -12.77 -1.89
C ASP A 48 -16.78 -11.43 -1.17
N LEU A 49 -17.43 -10.41 -1.71
CA LEU A 49 -17.46 -9.05 -1.16
C LEU A 49 -18.60 -8.82 -0.17
N SER A 50 -19.48 -9.83 0.06
CA SER A 50 -20.71 -9.70 0.86
C SER A 50 -20.46 -9.32 2.32
N ARG A 51 -19.27 -9.62 2.85
CA ARG A 51 -18.85 -9.31 4.23
C ARG A 51 -18.41 -7.86 4.42
N LEU A 52 -18.16 -7.15 3.35
CA LEU A 52 -17.57 -5.80 3.42
C LEU A 52 -18.66 -4.76 3.68
N ALA A 53 -18.30 -3.74 4.45
CA ALA A 53 -19.11 -2.53 4.51
C ALA A 53 -19.14 -1.87 3.11
N ALA A 54 -20.24 -1.23 2.76
CA ALA A 54 -20.47 -0.69 1.41
C ALA A 54 -19.39 0.30 0.95
N ASP A 55 -18.80 1.05 1.89
CA ASP A 55 -17.73 2.01 1.62
C ASP A 55 -16.35 1.36 1.37
N LEU A 56 -16.20 0.08 1.73
CA LEU A 56 -14.96 -0.68 1.58
C LEU A 56 -14.87 -1.46 0.27
N GLU A 57 -15.98 -1.70 -0.44
CA GLU A 57 -15.96 -2.50 -1.69
C GLU A 57 -14.93 -1.98 -2.69
N ALA A 58 -14.95 -0.66 -2.96
CA ALA A 58 -14.01 -0.06 -3.90
C ALA A 58 -12.54 -0.20 -3.48
N VAL A 59 -12.27 -0.18 -2.17
CA VAL A 59 -10.92 -0.39 -1.61
C VAL A 59 -10.51 -1.85 -1.81
N ALA A 60 -11.39 -2.80 -1.46
CA ALA A 60 -11.12 -4.23 -1.60
C ALA A 60 -10.87 -4.64 -3.05
N VAL A 61 -11.67 -4.17 -4.00
CA VAL A 61 -11.49 -4.43 -5.43
C VAL A 61 -10.10 -3.96 -5.90
N ARG A 62 -9.63 -2.80 -5.43
CA ARG A 62 -8.29 -2.30 -5.77
C ARG A 62 -7.17 -3.09 -5.09
N LEU A 63 -7.37 -3.54 -3.85
CA LEU A 63 -6.40 -4.41 -3.16
C LEU A 63 -6.27 -5.77 -3.86
N ILE A 64 -7.39 -6.39 -4.24
CA ILE A 64 -7.42 -7.64 -5.01
C ILE A 64 -6.72 -7.44 -6.35
N HIS A 65 -7.04 -6.37 -7.08
CA HIS A 65 -6.40 -6.07 -8.35
C HIS A 65 -4.88 -5.93 -8.22
N ALA A 66 -4.41 -5.24 -7.17
CA ALA A 66 -2.99 -5.04 -6.93
C ALA A 66 -2.26 -6.32 -6.47
N ALA A 67 -2.94 -7.16 -5.68
CA ALA A 67 -2.38 -8.40 -5.16
C ALA A 67 -2.48 -9.57 -6.17
N GLY A 68 -3.43 -9.51 -7.12
CA GLY A 68 -3.75 -10.63 -8.00
C GLY A 68 -4.38 -11.83 -7.28
N ASP A 69 -4.98 -11.62 -6.09
CA ASP A 69 -5.52 -12.68 -5.24
C ASP A 69 -6.86 -12.26 -4.63
N THR A 70 -7.95 -12.96 -5.03
CA THR A 70 -9.30 -12.74 -4.48
C THR A 70 -9.42 -13.17 -3.03
N GLY A 71 -8.57 -14.07 -2.56
CA GLY A 71 -8.53 -14.57 -1.18
C GLY A 71 -8.16 -13.51 -0.14
N ILE A 72 -7.52 -12.40 -0.55
CA ILE A 72 -7.09 -11.33 0.36
C ILE A 72 -8.26 -10.74 1.18
N VAL A 73 -9.48 -10.75 0.63
CA VAL A 73 -10.69 -10.26 1.30
C VAL A 73 -10.94 -10.97 2.63
N THR A 74 -10.66 -12.27 2.71
CA THR A 74 -10.86 -13.06 3.92
C THR A 74 -9.96 -12.63 5.08
N ALA A 75 -8.78 -12.10 4.73
CA ALA A 75 -7.77 -11.61 5.67
C ALA A 75 -7.96 -10.13 6.03
N MET A 76 -8.77 -9.38 5.30
CA MET A 76 -9.01 -7.96 5.60
C MET A 76 -9.69 -7.79 6.95
N ARG A 77 -9.23 -6.75 7.68
CA ARG A 77 -9.86 -6.27 8.92
C ARG A 77 -9.97 -4.75 8.80
N TRP A 78 -11.02 -4.21 9.37
CA TRP A 78 -11.30 -2.77 9.31
C TRP A 78 -12.10 -2.31 10.52
N SER A 79 -12.03 -1.04 10.80
CA SER A 79 -12.94 -0.34 11.71
C SER A 79 -14.08 0.28 10.92
N ASP A 80 -15.27 0.36 11.51
CA ASP A 80 -16.42 0.99 10.87
C ASP A 80 -16.11 2.42 10.47
N GLY A 81 -16.45 2.77 9.23
CA GLY A 81 -16.22 4.11 8.67
C GLY A 81 -14.78 4.41 8.26
N ALA A 82 -13.84 3.45 8.32
CA ALA A 82 -12.43 3.69 8.01
C ALA A 82 -12.20 4.24 6.59
N ALA A 83 -12.91 3.69 5.59
CA ALA A 83 -12.79 4.15 4.21
C ALA A 83 -13.36 5.57 4.04
N THR A 84 -14.45 5.88 4.72
CA THR A 84 -15.06 7.21 4.73
C THR A 84 -14.13 8.22 5.40
N ALA A 85 -13.60 7.92 6.60
CA ALA A 85 -12.67 8.78 7.31
C ALA A 85 -11.42 9.09 6.47
N GLY A 86 -10.86 8.08 5.82
CA GLY A 86 -9.70 8.25 4.93
C GLY A 86 -10.00 9.14 3.72
N ARG A 87 -11.14 8.93 3.07
CA ARG A 87 -11.59 9.75 1.93
C ARG A 87 -11.82 11.21 2.32
N ASP A 88 -12.50 11.43 3.44
CA ASP A 88 -12.81 12.78 3.91
C ASP A 88 -11.55 13.53 4.33
N ALA A 89 -10.61 12.85 4.99
CA ALA A 89 -9.30 13.40 5.32
C ALA A 89 -8.53 13.81 4.06
N LEU A 90 -8.49 12.93 3.04
CA LEU A 90 -7.84 13.26 1.77
C LEU A 90 -8.51 14.43 1.07
N ALA A 91 -9.85 14.48 1.03
CA ALA A 91 -10.59 15.60 0.46
C ALA A 91 -10.33 16.92 1.21
N GLY A 92 -10.11 16.84 2.52
CA GLY A 92 -9.72 17.97 3.36
C GLY A 92 -8.26 18.40 3.23
N GLY A 93 -7.45 17.77 2.38
CA GLY A 93 -6.04 18.10 2.17
C GLY A 93 -5.10 17.51 3.22
N ALA A 94 -5.53 16.52 4.01
CA ALA A 94 -4.69 15.88 5.00
C ALA A 94 -3.39 15.32 4.39
N PRO A 95 -2.26 15.38 5.12
CA PRO A 95 -1.02 14.76 4.67
C PRO A 95 -1.12 13.24 4.68
N ILE A 96 -0.33 12.60 3.83
CA ILE A 96 -0.17 11.15 3.77
C ILE A 96 1.22 10.82 4.33
N LEU A 97 1.27 10.10 5.45
CA LEU A 97 2.52 9.66 6.09
C LEU A 97 2.79 8.23 5.69
N VAL A 98 3.97 7.94 5.19
CA VAL A 98 4.33 6.63 4.67
C VAL A 98 5.63 6.11 5.26
N ASP A 99 5.72 4.78 5.45
CA ASP A 99 6.87 4.14 6.09
C ASP A 99 8.08 3.96 5.15
N THR A 100 7.88 4.00 3.83
CA THR A 100 8.96 3.84 2.85
C THR A 100 8.74 4.68 1.60
N GLU A 101 9.85 4.97 0.89
CA GLU A 101 9.81 5.64 -0.43
C GLU A 101 9.05 4.82 -1.48
N MET A 102 9.08 3.50 -1.37
CA MET A 102 8.32 2.61 -2.25
C MET A 102 6.83 2.89 -2.15
N VAL A 103 6.29 3.04 -0.94
CA VAL A 103 4.88 3.39 -0.72
C VAL A 103 4.59 4.80 -1.25
N ALA A 104 5.47 5.77 -0.97
CA ALA A 104 5.35 7.14 -1.49
C ALA A 104 5.29 7.17 -3.02
N ALA A 105 6.15 6.38 -3.69
CA ALA A 105 6.20 6.28 -5.15
C ALA A 105 4.98 5.56 -5.74
N GLY A 106 4.37 4.65 -4.98
CA GLY A 106 3.15 3.93 -5.38
C GLY A 106 1.88 4.78 -5.37
N ILE A 107 1.87 5.91 -4.67
CA ILE A 107 0.70 6.79 -4.61
C ILE A 107 0.54 7.56 -5.93
N ILE A 108 -0.59 7.37 -6.57
CA ILE A 108 -0.92 8.05 -7.84
C ILE A 108 -1.36 9.49 -7.56
N ARG A 109 -0.39 10.42 -7.51
CA ARG A 109 -0.60 11.82 -7.12
C ARG A 109 -1.74 12.52 -7.89
N ARG A 110 -1.90 12.26 -9.19
CA ARG A 110 -2.95 12.86 -10.03
C ARG A 110 -4.38 12.48 -9.61
N LEU A 111 -4.54 11.44 -8.79
CA LEU A 111 -5.83 10.98 -8.28
C LEU A 111 -6.13 11.50 -6.87
N LEU A 112 -5.19 12.21 -6.23
CA LEU A 112 -5.45 12.82 -4.94
C LEU A 112 -6.44 13.96 -5.11
N PRO A 113 -7.44 14.08 -4.21
CA PRO A 113 -8.53 15.05 -4.35
C PRO A 113 -8.13 16.49 -4.00
N ALA A 114 -6.99 16.66 -3.35
CA ALA A 114 -6.45 17.95 -2.91
C ALA A 114 -4.92 17.95 -3.05
N ASP A 115 -4.27 19.03 -2.63
CA ASP A 115 -2.79 19.11 -2.58
C ASP A 115 -2.26 18.37 -1.33
N ASN A 116 -2.48 17.05 -1.30
CA ASN A 116 -2.08 16.19 -0.20
C ASN A 116 -0.57 15.99 -0.18
N ALA A 117 0.11 16.50 0.83
CA ALA A 117 1.54 16.30 1.00
C ALA A 117 1.82 14.82 1.34
N ILE A 118 2.69 14.15 0.56
CA ILE A 118 3.17 12.80 0.88
C ILE A 118 4.52 12.94 1.57
N ARG A 119 4.65 12.36 2.78
CA ARG A 119 5.83 12.45 3.63
C ARG A 119 6.37 11.08 3.98
N CYS A 120 7.63 10.83 3.60
CA CYS A 120 8.42 9.69 4.03
C CYS A 120 9.63 10.22 4.79
N THR A 121 9.72 9.93 6.08
CA THR A 121 10.82 10.40 6.95
C THR A 121 11.93 9.36 7.10
N LEU A 122 11.84 8.23 6.40
CA LEU A 122 12.77 7.10 6.55
C LEU A 122 14.24 7.48 6.31
N ASN A 123 14.48 8.41 5.38
CA ASN A 123 15.80 8.85 4.97
C ASN A 123 16.16 10.26 5.48
N ASP A 124 15.36 10.85 6.37
CA ASP A 124 15.66 12.14 6.95
C ASP A 124 16.95 12.10 7.78
N SER A 125 17.65 13.23 7.84
CA SER A 125 18.91 13.32 8.59
C SER A 125 18.67 12.98 10.07
N GLY A 126 19.60 12.20 10.65
CA GLY A 126 19.53 11.81 12.06
C GLY A 126 18.64 10.62 12.38
N ILE A 127 17.81 10.12 11.44
CA ILE A 127 16.96 8.94 11.70
C ILE A 127 17.79 7.68 11.97
N LEU A 128 18.87 7.48 11.21
CA LEU A 128 19.75 6.32 11.44
C LEU A 128 20.42 6.36 12.81
N GLU A 129 20.91 7.53 13.22
CA GLU A 129 21.55 7.73 14.52
C GLU A 129 20.54 7.55 15.65
N ARG A 130 19.33 8.08 15.48
CA ARG A 130 18.22 7.88 16.43
C ARG A 130 17.90 6.39 16.59
N ALA A 131 17.78 5.65 15.50
CA ALA A 131 17.54 4.22 15.54
C ALA A 131 18.60 3.45 16.33
N LYS A 132 19.88 3.80 16.13
CA LYS A 132 21.00 3.21 16.90
C LYS A 132 20.92 3.53 18.39
N LEU A 133 20.66 4.79 18.73
CA LEU A 133 20.54 5.23 20.13
C LEU A 133 19.37 4.57 20.85
N GLN A 134 18.24 4.45 20.17
CA GLN A 134 17.01 3.83 20.71
C GLN A 134 17.05 2.29 20.63
N ARG A 135 18.07 1.70 19.99
CA ARG A 135 18.17 0.26 19.73
C ARG A 135 16.93 -0.31 19.01
N THR A 136 16.45 0.43 18.03
CA THR A 136 15.28 0.08 17.25
C THR A 136 15.58 0.09 15.74
N THR A 137 14.58 -0.25 14.92
CA THR A 137 14.73 -0.19 13.47
C THR A 137 14.67 1.26 12.97
N ARG A 138 15.27 1.51 11.81
CA ARG A 138 15.17 2.82 11.15
C ARG A 138 13.71 3.21 10.86
N SER A 139 12.88 2.23 10.47
CA SER A 139 11.45 2.46 10.20
C SER A 139 10.69 2.89 11.45
N ALA A 140 10.93 2.25 12.62
CA ALA A 140 10.33 2.68 13.88
C ALA A 140 10.80 4.09 14.29
N ALA A 141 12.12 4.35 14.23
CA ALA A 141 12.67 5.68 14.57
C ALA A 141 12.15 6.79 13.64
N ALA A 142 11.82 6.47 12.38
CA ALA A 142 11.25 7.41 11.42
C ALA A 142 9.82 7.83 11.80
N VAL A 143 9.04 6.93 12.41
CA VAL A 143 7.66 7.24 12.86
C VAL A 143 7.63 8.32 13.93
N ASP A 144 8.64 8.43 14.79
CA ASP A 144 8.72 9.50 15.79
C ASP A 144 8.73 10.90 15.14
N ALA A 145 9.23 11.01 13.91
CA ALA A 145 9.24 12.27 13.18
C ALA A 145 7.87 12.66 12.59
N TRP A 146 6.87 11.77 12.63
CA TRP A 146 5.52 12.05 12.12
C TRP A 146 4.69 12.92 13.07
N LEU A 147 5.04 12.98 14.35
CA LEU A 147 4.25 13.68 15.40
C LEU A 147 3.73 15.06 15.00
N PRO A 148 4.49 15.94 14.31
CA PRO A 148 3.99 17.27 13.93
C PRO A 148 2.84 17.25 12.90
N TRP A 149 2.66 16.12 12.19
CA TRP A 149 1.66 15.98 11.12
C TRP A 149 0.66 14.86 11.37
N LEU A 150 0.79 14.13 12.50
CA LEU A 150 0.06 12.88 12.74
C LEU A 150 -1.45 13.11 12.93
N GLY A 151 -1.83 14.20 13.62
CA GLY A 151 -3.23 14.49 13.89
C GLY A 151 -4.03 14.69 12.61
N GLY A 152 -5.03 13.81 12.38
CA GLY A 152 -5.89 13.84 11.20
C GLY A 152 -5.22 13.37 9.90
N ALA A 153 -3.97 12.91 9.93
CA ALA A 153 -3.26 12.40 8.76
C ALA A 153 -3.86 11.07 8.24
N VAL A 154 -3.59 10.75 6.98
CA VAL A 154 -3.72 9.40 6.45
C VAL A 154 -2.36 8.71 6.59
N VAL A 155 -2.30 7.62 7.34
CA VAL A 155 -1.06 6.85 7.50
C VAL A 155 -1.11 5.61 6.61
N ALA A 156 -0.08 5.37 5.81
CA ALA A 156 0.04 4.18 4.98
C ALA A 156 1.36 3.46 5.25
N ILE A 157 1.27 2.31 5.90
CA ILE A 157 2.39 1.43 6.22
C ILE A 157 2.30 0.19 5.32
N GLY A 158 3.17 0.12 4.33
CA GLY A 158 3.18 -0.93 3.31
C GLY A 158 4.40 -1.85 3.38
N ASN A 159 5.31 -1.63 4.33
CA ASN A 159 6.54 -2.43 4.42
C ASN A 159 6.84 -2.90 5.84
N ALA A 160 7.07 -1.99 6.80
CA ALA A 160 7.72 -2.33 8.07
C ALA A 160 6.73 -2.58 9.23
N PRO A 161 6.61 -3.81 9.75
CA PRO A 161 5.82 -4.09 10.96
C PRO A 161 6.23 -3.21 12.14
N THR A 162 7.53 -2.93 12.28
CA THR A 162 8.05 -2.09 13.36
C THR A 162 7.60 -0.62 13.28
N ALA A 163 7.28 -0.14 12.09
CA ALA A 163 6.66 1.18 11.93
C ALA A 163 5.23 1.19 12.48
N LEU A 164 4.46 0.12 12.22
CA LEU A 164 3.10 0.00 12.73
C LEU A 164 3.09 -0.13 14.26
N PHE A 165 3.90 -1.00 14.82
CA PHE A 165 4.03 -1.09 16.28
C PHE A 165 4.39 0.26 16.91
N ARG A 166 5.39 0.96 16.35
CA ARG A 166 5.79 2.25 16.89
C ARG A 166 4.69 3.29 16.82
N LEU A 167 3.92 3.32 15.74
CA LEU A 167 2.76 4.20 15.64
C LEU A 167 1.73 3.93 16.73
N LEU A 168 1.41 2.65 16.99
CA LEU A 168 0.47 2.25 18.02
C LEU A 168 0.98 2.65 19.42
N GLU A 169 2.28 2.41 19.73
CA GLU A 169 2.90 2.87 20.98
C GLU A 169 2.77 4.39 21.17
N LEU A 170 2.95 5.18 20.11
CA LEU A 170 2.81 6.64 20.21
C LEU A 170 1.36 7.03 20.48
N ILE A 171 0.39 6.38 19.84
CA ILE A 171 -1.03 6.62 20.05
C ILE A 171 -1.41 6.26 21.49
N ASP A 172 -0.97 5.13 22.00
CA ASP A 172 -1.19 4.68 23.38
C ASP A 172 -0.56 5.64 24.40
N ALA A 173 0.55 6.28 24.03
CA ALA A 173 1.21 7.30 24.83
C ALA A 173 0.54 8.70 24.73
N GLY A 174 -0.59 8.82 24.02
CA GLY A 174 -1.36 10.05 23.90
C GLY A 174 -0.99 10.96 22.72
N ALA A 175 -0.28 10.43 21.70
CA ALA A 175 -0.06 11.18 20.47
C ALA A 175 -1.39 11.47 19.73
N PRO A 176 -1.47 12.55 18.93
CA PRO A 176 -2.66 12.83 18.13
C PRO A 176 -3.01 11.66 17.20
N HIS A 177 -4.30 11.34 17.11
CA HIS A 177 -4.77 10.25 16.26
C HIS A 177 -4.75 10.64 14.77
N PRO A 178 -4.27 9.77 13.87
CA PRO A 178 -4.50 9.91 12.43
C PRO A 178 -5.99 9.70 12.11
N ALA A 179 -6.44 10.21 10.98
CA ALA A 179 -7.80 9.97 10.49
C ALA A 179 -8.02 8.50 10.10
N VAL A 180 -7.00 7.87 9.54
CA VAL A 180 -7.02 6.46 9.17
C VAL A 180 -5.60 5.88 9.12
N ILE A 181 -5.49 4.59 9.45
CA ILE A 181 -4.26 3.81 9.31
C ILE A 181 -4.51 2.71 8.27
N LEU A 182 -3.75 2.74 7.17
CA LEU A 182 -3.71 1.69 6.17
C LEU A 182 -2.54 0.76 6.52
N GLY A 183 -2.81 -0.22 7.39
CA GLY A 183 -1.81 -1.12 7.97
C GLY A 183 -1.60 -2.38 7.13
N PHE A 184 -0.73 -2.32 6.14
CA PHE A 184 -0.37 -3.43 5.26
C PHE A 184 1.14 -3.80 5.34
N PRO A 185 1.74 -3.85 6.55
CA PRO A 185 3.13 -4.28 6.64
C PRO A 185 3.30 -5.71 6.12
N VAL A 186 4.49 -5.98 5.56
CA VAL A 186 4.83 -7.29 4.99
C VAL A 186 5.97 -7.94 5.77
N GLY A 187 6.12 -9.26 5.61
CA GLY A 187 7.21 -10.02 6.22
C GLY A 187 6.73 -11.19 7.05
N PHE A 188 7.70 -11.91 7.67
CA PHE A 188 7.47 -13.12 8.46
C PHE A 188 7.59 -12.88 9.98
N VAL A 189 8.10 -11.73 10.40
CA VAL A 189 8.30 -11.39 11.82
C VAL A 189 7.56 -10.08 12.10
N GLY A 190 6.58 -10.15 12.98
CA GLY A 190 5.81 -9.00 13.43
C GLY A 190 4.72 -8.50 12.46
N ALA A 191 4.62 -9.03 11.23
CA ALA A 191 3.65 -8.53 10.25
C ALA A 191 2.20 -8.90 10.60
N ALA A 192 1.96 -10.09 11.11
CA ALA A 192 0.64 -10.52 11.59
C ALA A 192 0.33 -9.84 12.94
N GLU A 193 1.27 -9.88 13.86
CA GLU A 193 1.14 -9.37 15.22
C GLU A 193 0.88 -7.86 15.24
N SER A 194 1.57 -7.08 14.40
CA SER A 194 1.37 -5.62 14.33
C SER A 194 0.00 -5.22 13.77
N LYS A 195 -0.66 -6.11 13.00
CA LYS A 195 -2.02 -5.89 12.51
C LYS A 195 -3.11 -6.37 13.48
N GLN A 196 -2.72 -7.12 14.52
CA GLN A 196 -3.61 -7.59 15.57
C GLN A 196 -3.57 -6.70 16.82
N ALA A 197 -2.50 -5.93 16.98
CA ALA A 197 -2.36 -4.95 18.05
C ALA A 197 -3.28 -3.74 17.82
#